data_4f1c949f49e9557b0722c03e34b9eaa5
#
_entry.id   4f1c949f49e9557b0722c03e34b9eaa5
#
_cell.length_a   1.000
_cell.length_b   1.000
_cell.length_c   1.000
_cell.angle_alpha   90.00
_cell.angle_beta   90.00
_cell.angle_gamma   90.00
#
_symmetry.space_group_name_H-M   'P 1'
#
loop_
_entity.id
_entity.type
_entity.pdbx_description
1 polymer ?
#
loop_
_entity_poly.entity_id
_entity_poly.type
_entity_poly.pdbx_seq_one_letter_code
_entity_poly.pdbx_strand_id
1 'polypeptide(L)'
;MCATTKTIKIWRVVVLLITIHCSLFTVSAQGWPSDFKGVMLQGFYWDSYNDSRWAKLEKQADDLATTFDLVWVPQSGNCGGTSMGYDDLWWFENYDSSFGNEEQLRSMIKTFKQKGIGTIADVVINHRKNVSNWVDFPKEKYKGETYEMTSTDICANDDDGATKKWADSNGYSLSSNNDTGEGWGGMRDLDHKSENVQKIVKAYLDFLLNDLGYTGFRYDMVKGYSASYTKMYNESAKPKFSVGECWDSSNTIKNWIDGTSKTSAAFDFQFRYSIRNAINNGDWTYLGKQNEGNWPLVSNNYQSGTYFQYAVTFVENHDTEKRSNAAQDPIKKDTLAANAYLLAMPGTPCVFLKHWKGYKQEIANMVAVRKAVGISNVSTYEKVASDKNYYVVEVAGSNGKLLCVVGNKADSYEAGSGWKKAVSGYHYVYYVSGIEPSSIVYPTFQPSSFVKYDITVNVNVDQVGWSSVNFWTWGGDGSHTPKNGNWPGDKVTTTTTVGGKTWYTQTYTINEEDDAVSFVFSTGSGSPQTVDVADVTTDKYYEISTSKDGDNKYKVNDVTSTYATGIRQVIIENSELREVKVYTLDGRLIRSVQNGTDAINGLKKGVYIVNGKKVVVK
;
A
#
# COMPACT_ATOMS: atom_id res chain seq x y z
N MET A 1 51.47 -52.96 -20.71
CA MET A 1 51.88 -52.11 -19.61
C MET A 1 51.99 -50.67 -20.14
N CYS A 2 51.35 -49.75 -19.56
CA CYS A 2 51.32 -48.30 -19.81
C CYS A 2 49.99 -47.75 -20.39
N ALA A 3 49.01 -47.59 -19.51
CA ALA A 3 47.84 -46.70 -19.73
C ALA A 3 47.11 -46.43 -18.42
N THR A 4 47.73 -45.71 -17.47
CA THR A 4 47.03 -45.32 -16.23
C THR A 4 47.66 -44.09 -15.56
N THR A 5 47.91 -42.99 -16.28
CA THR A 5 48.47 -41.80 -15.61
C THR A 5 48.00 -40.45 -16.21
N LYS A 6 46.92 -40.39 -16.98
CA LYS A 6 46.44 -39.12 -17.55
C LYS A 6 45.08 -38.64 -17.02
N THR A 7 44.37 -39.44 -16.25
CA THR A 7 42.97 -39.10 -15.82
C THR A 7 42.88 -38.37 -14.48
N ILE A 8 43.93 -38.29 -13.68
CA ILE A 8 43.90 -37.71 -12.34
C ILE A 8 44.19 -36.20 -12.29
N LYS A 9 44.81 -35.64 -13.35
CA LYS A 9 45.12 -34.20 -13.38
C LYS A 9 43.96 -33.30 -13.83
N ILE A 10 43.00 -33.82 -14.54
CA ILE A 10 41.84 -33.02 -15.02
C ILE A 10 40.80 -32.78 -13.93
N TRP A 11 40.64 -33.71 -12.98
CA TRP A 11 39.68 -33.55 -11.86
C TRP A 11 40.12 -32.54 -10.81
N ARG A 12 41.38 -32.29 -10.61
CA ARG A 12 41.88 -31.29 -9.65
C ARG A 12 41.77 -29.84 -10.15
N VAL A 13 41.74 -29.63 -11.44
CA VAL A 13 41.55 -28.28 -12.03
C VAL A 13 40.10 -27.89 -12.10
N VAL A 14 39.18 -28.85 -12.32
CA VAL A 14 37.71 -28.58 -12.33
C VAL A 14 37.17 -28.34 -10.92
N VAL A 15 37.69 -29.02 -9.90
CA VAL A 15 37.29 -28.77 -8.50
C VAL A 15 37.82 -27.43 -7.97
N LEU A 16 38.99 -26.97 -8.46
CA LEU A 16 39.53 -25.65 -8.04
C LEU A 16 38.86 -24.47 -8.74
N LEU A 17 38.25 -24.68 -9.94
CA LEU A 17 37.48 -23.66 -10.65
C LEU A 17 36.02 -23.51 -10.09
N ILE A 18 35.48 -24.57 -9.48
CA ILE A 18 34.16 -24.51 -8.86
C ILE A 18 34.20 -23.86 -7.44
N THR A 19 35.35 -23.92 -6.75
CA THR A 19 35.51 -23.30 -5.44
C THR A 19 35.87 -21.81 -5.50
N ILE A 20 36.26 -21.27 -6.66
CA ILE A 20 36.55 -19.82 -6.80
C ILE A 20 35.30 -19.02 -7.23
N HIS A 21 34.23 -19.67 -7.70
CA HIS A 21 32.98 -18.99 -8.08
C HIS A 21 31.98 -18.83 -6.92
N CYS A 22 32.30 -19.27 -5.71
CA CYS A 22 31.41 -19.19 -4.54
C CYS A 22 31.78 -18.12 -3.52
N SER A 23 32.69 -17.20 -3.79
CA SER A 23 33.11 -16.18 -2.84
C SER A 23 33.13 -14.74 -3.35
N LEU A 24 32.32 -14.45 -4.37
CA LEU A 24 31.91 -13.08 -4.66
C LEU A 24 30.45 -12.88 -4.20
N PHE A 25 30.13 -13.22 -2.97
CA PHE A 25 29.08 -12.51 -2.28
C PHE A 25 29.62 -11.10 -2.08
N THR A 26 29.32 -10.20 -3.01
CA THR A 26 29.37 -8.78 -2.74
C THR A 26 28.65 -8.57 -1.43
N VAL A 27 29.36 -8.08 -0.43
CA VAL A 27 28.75 -7.51 0.77
C VAL A 27 27.73 -6.52 0.23
N SER A 28 26.45 -6.87 0.30
CA SER A 28 25.35 -5.98 -0.09
C SER A 28 25.58 -4.72 0.72
N ALA A 29 25.79 -3.60 0.04
CA ALA A 29 25.95 -2.33 0.71
C ALA A 29 24.68 -2.13 1.56
N GLN A 30 24.88 -1.98 2.86
CA GLN A 30 23.80 -1.68 3.79
C GLN A 30 23.18 -0.33 3.39
N GLY A 31 21.87 -0.24 3.44
CA GLY A 31 21.14 0.97 3.08
C GLY A 31 20.38 0.85 1.76
N TRP A 32 20.77 1.59 0.73
CA TRP A 32 20.14 1.55 -0.59
C TRP A 32 21.17 1.15 -1.66
N PRO A 33 20.97 0.01 -2.34
CA PRO A 33 21.95 -0.50 -3.31
C PRO A 33 22.20 0.47 -4.46
N SER A 34 23.47 0.62 -4.88
CA SER A 34 23.81 1.31 -6.11
C SER A 34 23.40 0.50 -7.35
N ASP A 35 23.14 1.18 -8.46
CA ASP A 35 22.65 0.57 -9.71
C ASP A 35 21.35 -0.23 -9.56
N PHE A 36 20.52 0.13 -8.58
CA PHE A 36 19.21 -0.48 -8.40
C PHE A 36 18.26 -0.02 -9.52
N LYS A 37 17.75 -0.98 -10.29
CA LYS A 37 16.86 -0.74 -11.45
C LYS A 37 15.37 -0.92 -11.11
N GLY A 38 15.09 -1.34 -9.89
CA GLY A 38 13.73 -1.64 -9.45
C GLY A 38 12.85 -0.42 -9.22
N VAL A 39 11.57 -0.68 -9.12
CA VAL A 39 10.51 0.28 -8.85
C VAL A 39 9.79 -0.15 -7.57
N MET A 40 9.49 0.80 -6.69
CA MET A 40 8.72 0.58 -5.49
C MET A 40 7.27 0.98 -5.70
N LEU A 41 6.33 0.25 -5.09
CA LEU A 41 4.94 0.65 -4.90
C LEU A 41 4.74 1.04 -3.43
N GLN A 42 4.17 2.20 -3.17
CA GLN A 42 3.50 2.43 -1.89
C GLN A 42 2.15 1.72 -1.96
N GLY A 43 2.02 0.58 -1.27
CA GLY A 43 0.88 -0.34 -1.33
C GLY A 43 -0.35 0.12 -0.54
N PHE A 44 -0.44 1.40 -0.21
CA PHE A 44 -1.55 1.97 0.54
C PHE A 44 -1.72 3.46 0.27
N TYR A 45 -2.86 3.99 0.68
CA TYR A 45 -3.19 5.41 0.78
C TYR A 45 -3.96 5.65 2.09
N TRP A 46 -4.21 6.90 2.48
CA TRP A 46 -4.90 7.18 3.74
C TRP A 46 -6.31 6.61 3.72
N ASP A 47 -6.69 5.90 4.79
CA ASP A 47 -7.95 5.17 4.96
C ASP A 47 -8.16 4.00 3.97
N SER A 48 -7.08 3.45 3.41
CA SER A 48 -7.13 2.33 2.46
C SER A 48 -7.32 0.96 3.12
N TYR A 49 -8.02 0.90 4.24
CA TYR A 49 -8.18 -0.34 5.04
C TYR A 49 -8.66 -1.54 4.21
N ASN A 50 -9.53 -1.33 3.23
CA ASN A 50 -10.00 -2.41 2.37
C ASN A 50 -9.02 -2.73 1.24
N ASP A 51 -8.43 -1.71 0.61
CA ASP A 51 -7.54 -1.91 -0.55
C ASP A 51 -6.17 -2.45 -0.16
N SER A 52 -5.74 -2.17 1.06
CA SER A 52 -4.41 -2.55 1.58
C SER A 52 -4.44 -3.72 2.54
N ARG A 53 -5.55 -4.47 2.63
CA ARG A 53 -5.62 -5.73 3.40
C ARG A 53 -4.54 -6.68 2.90
N TRP A 54 -3.88 -7.34 3.84
CA TRP A 54 -2.80 -8.28 3.53
C TRP A 54 -3.22 -9.34 2.50
N ALA A 55 -4.38 -9.95 2.70
CA ALA A 55 -4.92 -10.94 1.76
C ALA A 55 -5.24 -10.34 0.37
N LYS A 56 -5.66 -9.06 0.30
CA LYS A 56 -5.95 -8.39 -0.97
C LYS A 56 -4.68 -8.03 -1.74
N LEU A 57 -3.66 -7.56 -1.04
CA LEU A 57 -2.34 -7.32 -1.63
C LEU A 57 -1.70 -8.63 -2.10
N GLU A 58 -1.82 -9.71 -1.32
CA GLU A 58 -1.32 -11.03 -1.67
C GLU A 58 -1.94 -11.56 -2.98
N LYS A 59 -3.26 -11.44 -3.14
CA LYS A 59 -3.95 -11.85 -4.38
C LYS A 59 -3.46 -11.13 -5.63
N GLN A 60 -2.95 -9.90 -5.48
CA GLN A 60 -2.39 -9.11 -6.57
C GLN A 60 -0.92 -9.41 -6.85
N ALA A 61 -0.29 -10.35 -6.13
CA ALA A 61 1.15 -10.58 -6.19
C ALA A 61 1.67 -10.88 -7.60
N ASP A 62 0.93 -11.63 -8.43
CA ASP A 62 1.32 -11.93 -9.80
C ASP A 62 1.36 -10.67 -10.67
N ASP A 63 0.34 -9.83 -10.58
CA ASP A 63 0.28 -8.57 -11.30
C ASP A 63 1.36 -7.58 -10.83
N LEU A 64 1.51 -7.46 -9.51
CA LEU A 64 2.51 -6.58 -8.91
C LEU A 64 3.94 -6.98 -9.29
N ALA A 65 4.25 -8.28 -9.32
CA ALA A 65 5.57 -8.80 -9.67
C ALA A 65 5.99 -8.50 -11.11
N THR A 66 5.05 -8.26 -12.02
CA THR A 66 5.37 -7.85 -13.40
C THR A 66 5.97 -6.45 -13.46
N THR A 67 5.67 -5.62 -12.46
CA THR A 67 5.93 -4.18 -12.49
C THR A 67 6.86 -3.73 -11.36
N PHE A 68 6.60 -4.15 -10.13
CA PHE A 68 7.27 -3.66 -8.93
C PHE A 68 8.25 -4.67 -8.36
N ASP A 69 9.35 -4.15 -7.85
CA ASP A 69 10.41 -4.93 -7.19
C ASP A 69 10.32 -4.80 -5.66
N LEU A 70 9.68 -3.74 -5.17
CA LEU A 70 9.44 -3.46 -3.76
C LEU A 70 7.99 -3.01 -3.55
N VAL A 71 7.39 -3.40 -2.42
CA VAL A 71 6.09 -2.90 -1.96
C VAL A 71 6.24 -2.42 -0.52
N TRP A 72 6.04 -1.12 -0.30
CA TRP A 72 5.96 -0.52 1.02
C TRP A 72 4.52 -0.64 1.52
N VAL A 73 4.36 -1.26 2.70
CA VAL A 73 3.06 -1.51 3.34
C VAL A 73 2.95 -0.75 4.67
N PRO A 74 1.74 -0.50 5.18
CA PRO A 74 1.55 0.17 6.47
C PRO A 74 2.24 -0.55 7.62
N GLN A 75 2.45 0.16 8.74
CA GLN A 75 2.83 -0.46 10.01
C GLN A 75 1.83 -1.58 10.35
N SER A 76 2.35 -2.73 10.72
CA SER A 76 1.57 -3.98 10.74
C SER A 76 1.11 -4.45 12.12
N GLY A 77 1.61 -3.85 13.20
CA GLY A 77 1.16 -4.14 14.56
C GLY A 77 -0.21 -3.57 14.87
N ASN A 78 -0.88 -4.11 15.88
CA ASN A 78 -2.16 -3.62 16.36
C ASN A 78 -1.99 -2.27 17.08
N CYS A 79 -2.82 -1.30 16.74
CA CYS A 79 -2.84 0.05 17.31
C CYS A 79 -3.97 0.28 18.33
N GLY A 80 -4.68 -0.78 18.73
CA GLY A 80 -5.79 -0.69 19.70
C GLY A 80 -7.11 -0.18 19.10
N GLY A 81 -7.26 -0.18 17.78
CA GLY A 81 -8.44 0.27 17.05
C GLY A 81 -8.15 0.41 15.56
N THR A 82 -9.11 0.97 14.80
CA THR A 82 -8.90 1.27 13.38
C THR A 82 -7.86 2.37 13.23
N SER A 83 -6.75 2.06 12.55
CA SER A 83 -5.60 2.94 12.42
C SER A 83 -4.81 2.65 11.15
N MET A 84 -4.20 3.71 10.59
CA MET A 84 -3.20 3.58 9.52
C MET A 84 -1.84 3.06 10.00
N GLY A 85 -1.63 2.96 11.33
CA GLY A 85 -0.41 2.43 11.92
C GLY A 85 0.48 3.47 12.60
N TYR A 86 0.18 4.78 12.47
CA TYR A 86 1.03 5.85 13.00
C TYR A 86 0.81 6.14 14.49
N ASP A 87 -0.17 5.50 15.11
CA ASP A 87 -0.37 5.42 16.56
C ASP A 87 -0.01 4.03 17.07
N ASP A 88 1.17 3.53 16.72
CA ASP A 88 1.61 2.16 16.97
C ASP A 88 1.65 1.82 18.47
N LEU A 89 1.17 0.62 18.79
CA LEU A 89 1.04 0.17 20.18
C LEU A 89 1.79 -1.14 20.42
N TRP A 90 1.54 -2.16 19.58
CA TRP A 90 2.12 -3.49 19.71
C TRP A 90 3.24 -3.71 18.70
N TRP A 91 4.40 -4.17 19.19
CA TRP A 91 5.59 -4.38 18.35
C TRP A 91 5.94 -5.85 18.12
N PHE A 92 5.53 -6.78 19.00
CA PHE A 92 5.93 -8.18 18.94
C PHE A 92 4.79 -9.19 18.97
N GLU A 93 3.78 -9.02 19.83
CA GLU A 93 2.82 -10.08 20.16
C GLU A 93 1.43 -9.92 19.54
N ASN A 94 1.06 -8.75 19.04
CA ASN A 94 -0.27 -8.50 18.51
C ASN A 94 -0.23 -7.87 17.13
N TYR A 95 -0.64 -8.65 16.13
CA TYR A 95 -0.67 -8.26 14.73
C TYR A 95 -2.08 -8.32 14.11
N ASP A 96 -3.14 -8.29 14.94
CA ASP A 96 -4.50 -8.08 14.49
C ASP A 96 -4.72 -6.60 14.22
N SER A 97 -4.26 -6.13 13.06
CA SER A 97 -4.29 -4.74 12.64
C SER A 97 -5.52 -4.43 11.76
N SER A 98 -5.66 -3.16 11.39
CA SER A 98 -6.70 -2.72 10.43
C SER A 98 -6.56 -3.35 9.04
N PHE A 99 -5.42 -3.96 8.74
CA PHE A 99 -5.11 -4.54 7.43
C PHE A 99 -5.19 -6.06 7.39
N GLY A 100 -5.40 -6.71 8.53
CA GLY A 100 -5.51 -8.15 8.69
C GLY A 100 -4.70 -8.67 9.86
N ASN A 101 -4.73 -9.99 10.06
CA ASN A 101 -4.03 -10.66 11.15
C ASN A 101 -2.61 -11.10 10.77
N GLU A 102 -1.86 -11.62 11.74
CA GLU A 102 -0.48 -12.06 11.58
C GLU A 102 -0.33 -13.17 10.52
N GLU A 103 -1.24 -14.14 10.44
CA GLU A 103 -1.18 -15.23 9.47
C GLU A 103 -1.27 -14.67 8.04
N GLN A 104 -2.20 -13.74 7.79
CA GLN A 104 -2.35 -13.08 6.49
C GLN A 104 -1.14 -12.22 6.13
N LEU A 105 -0.55 -11.50 7.10
CA LEU A 105 0.66 -10.72 6.90
C LEU A 105 1.84 -11.61 6.48
N ARG A 106 2.08 -12.70 7.23
CA ARG A 106 3.14 -13.67 6.93
C ARG A 106 2.95 -14.35 5.58
N SER A 107 1.70 -14.68 5.23
CA SER A 107 1.35 -15.26 3.93
C SER A 107 1.69 -14.29 2.80
N MET A 108 1.27 -13.03 2.91
CA MET A 108 1.56 -11.99 1.92
C MET A 108 3.07 -11.78 1.73
N ILE A 109 3.83 -11.60 2.82
CA ILE A 109 5.28 -11.39 2.76
C ILE A 109 5.97 -12.60 2.09
N LYS A 110 5.56 -13.81 2.45
CA LYS A 110 6.08 -15.05 1.85
C LYS A 110 5.78 -15.12 0.36
N THR A 111 4.55 -14.84 -0.04
CA THR A 111 4.12 -14.85 -1.45
C THR A 111 4.86 -13.79 -2.24
N PHE A 112 4.98 -12.57 -1.74
CA PHE A 112 5.76 -11.50 -2.37
C PHE A 112 7.22 -11.93 -2.59
N LYS A 113 7.86 -12.47 -1.55
CA LYS A 113 9.23 -12.98 -1.65
C LYS A 113 9.38 -14.08 -2.71
N GLN A 114 8.42 -15.01 -2.81
CA GLN A 114 8.42 -16.06 -3.85
C GLN A 114 8.28 -15.50 -5.26
N LYS A 115 7.60 -14.36 -5.42
CA LYS A 115 7.43 -13.65 -6.69
C LYS A 115 8.57 -12.65 -6.98
N GLY A 116 9.57 -12.55 -6.10
CA GLY A 116 10.70 -11.63 -6.26
C GLY A 116 10.43 -10.20 -5.78
N ILE A 117 9.32 -9.95 -5.11
CA ILE A 117 8.98 -8.65 -4.52
C ILE A 117 9.53 -8.58 -3.10
N GLY A 118 10.29 -7.52 -2.79
CA GLY A 118 10.69 -7.19 -1.42
C GLY A 118 9.60 -6.38 -0.71
N THR A 119 9.24 -6.77 0.51
CA THR A 119 8.29 -6.02 1.34
C THR A 119 9.03 -5.04 2.24
N ILE A 120 8.63 -3.77 2.24
CA ILE A 120 9.19 -2.69 3.07
C ILE A 120 8.22 -2.41 4.21
N ALA A 121 8.67 -2.59 5.44
CA ALA A 121 7.89 -2.26 6.63
C ALA A 121 7.88 -0.75 6.88
N ASP A 122 6.72 -0.20 7.25
CA ASP A 122 6.65 1.14 7.86
C ASP A 122 7.06 1.02 9.33
N VAL A 123 8.09 1.75 9.75
CA VAL A 123 8.71 1.68 11.08
C VAL A 123 8.50 2.99 11.80
N VAL A 124 7.56 2.99 12.74
CA VAL A 124 7.21 4.15 13.58
C VAL A 124 7.91 3.99 14.92
N ILE A 125 9.05 4.66 15.09
CA ILE A 125 9.89 4.57 16.31
C ILE A 125 10.23 5.92 16.92
N ASN A 126 9.76 7.02 16.30
CA ASN A 126 9.89 8.34 16.91
C ASN A 126 9.06 8.41 18.19
N HIS A 127 7.86 7.90 18.14
CA HIS A 127 6.87 7.96 19.21
C HIS A 127 6.12 6.63 19.34
N ARG A 128 5.41 6.47 20.47
CA ARG A 128 4.58 5.28 20.72
C ARG A 128 3.34 5.63 21.53
N LYS A 129 2.23 4.92 21.24
CA LYS A 129 0.95 5.08 21.94
C LYS A 129 0.99 4.41 23.31
N ASN A 130 0.19 4.94 24.23
CA ASN A 130 -0.02 4.43 25.58
C ASN A 130 -1.10 3.34 25.63
N VAL A 131 -1.07 2.51 26.66
CA VAL A 131 -2.09 1.47 26.92
C VAL A 131 -3.27 2.03 27.68
N SER A 132 -3.04 2.63 28.87
CA SER A 132 -4.11 3.02 29.79
C SER A 132 -3.91 4.39 30.43
N ASN A 133 -2.69 4.88 30.50
CA ASN A 133 -2.37 6.21 31.02
C ASN A 133 -1.33 6.91 30.12
N TRP A 134 -0.84 8.09 30.52
CA TRP A 134 0.04 8.89 29.68
C TRP A 134 1.46 8.34 29.50
N VAL A 135 1.87 7.35 30.27
CA VAL A 135 3.30 6.97 30.34
C VAL A 135 3.52 5.46 30.42
N ASP A 136 2.49 4.67 30.18
CA ASP A 136 2.57 3.20 30.17
C ASP A 136 2.66 2.64 28.74
N PHE A 137 3.32 1.51 28.58
CA PHE A 137 3.48 0.83 27.31
C PHE A 137 3.20 -0.67 27.47
N PRO A 138 2.87 -1.38 26.37
CA PRO A 138 2.72 -2.82 26.42
C PRO A 138 3.98 -3.52 26.92
N LYS A 139 3.78 -4.55 27.71
CA LYS A 139 4.81 -5.51 28.09
C LYS A 139 4.71 -6.71 27.18
N GLU A 140 5.72 -6.93 26.36
CA GLU A 140 5.71 -7.91 25.29
C GLU A 140 6.86 -8.91 25.40
N LYS A 141 6.73 -10.08 24.77
CA LYS A 141 7.78 -11.10 24.75
C LYS A 141 8.24 -11.39 23.33
N TYR A 142 9.55 -11.56 23.18
CA TYR A 142 10.14 -12.00 21.92
C TYR A 142 11.42 -12.81 22.22
N LYS A 143 11.54 -13.99 21.59
CA LYS A 143 12.68 -14.93 21.78
C LYS A 143 13.00 -15.26 23.24
N GLY A 144 11.95 -15.34 24.09
CA GLY A 144 12.09 -15.65 25.51
C GLY A 144 12.49 -14.48 26.42
N GLU A 145 12.78 -13.31 25.86
CA GLU A 145 12.99 -12.08 26.60
C GLU A 145 11.70 -11.26 26.71
N THR A 146 11.61 -10.47 27.77
CA THR A 146 10.52 -9.51 27.98
C THR A 146 11.02 -8.11 27.64
N TYR A 147 10.22 -7.39 26.87
CA TYR A 147 10.45 -6.01 26.46
C TYR A 147 9.34 -5.12 26.98
N GLU A 148 9.70 -4.08 27.71
CA GLU A 148 8.77 -3.13 28.30
C GLU A 148 9.44 -1.75 28.35
N MET A 149 8.84 -0.77 27.68
CA MET A 149 9.18 0.63 27.86
C MET A 149 8.45 1.16 29.08
N THR A 150 9.04 2.13 29.76
CA THR A 150 8.50 2.75 30.95
C THR A 150 8.45 4.27 30.79
N SER A 151 7.89 4.96 31.76
CA SER A 151 7.88 6.43 31.76
C SER A 151 9.29 7.04 31.61
N THR A 152 10.34 6.35 32.08
CA THR A 152 11.73 6.84 31.97
C THR A 152 12.32 6.66 30.56
N ASP A 153 11.59 6.08 29.64
CA ASP A 153 11.94 5.95 28.22
C ASP A 153 11.30 7.05 27.34
N ILE A 154 10.55 7.98 27.97
CA ILE A 154 9.88 9.11 27.32
C ILE A 154 10.75 10.36 27.49
N CYS A 155 10.90 11.16 26.43
CA CYS A 155 11.64 12.41 26.43
C CYS A 155 11.14 13.40 27.49
N ALA A 156 12.05 14.13 28.14
CA ALA A 156 11.71 15.09 29.19
C ALA A 156 10.83 16.24 28.71
N ASN A 157 10.93 16.60 27.44
CA ASN A 157 10.17 17.68 26.80
C ASN A 157 9.00 17.17 25.95
N ASP A 158 8.63 15.89 26.09
CA ASP A 158 7.50 15.30 25.36
C ASP A 158 6.23 16.15 25.51
N ASP A 159 5.51 16.36 24.37
CA ASP A 159 4.30 17.16 24.25
C ASP A 159 4.47 18.57 24.89
N ASP A 160 5.58 19.25 24.52
CA ASP A 160 5.95 20.58 25.06
C ASP A 160 6.01 20.63 26.59
N GLY A 161 6.32 19.49 27.23
CA GLY A 161 6.42 19.34 28.68
C GLY A 161 5.08 19.04 29.38
N ALA A 162 3.99 18.86 28.64
CA ALA A 162 2.71 18.47 29.23
C ALA A 162 2.75 17.07 29.86
N THR A 163 3.45 16.14 29.23
CA THR A 163 3.65 14.78 29.76
C THR A 163 4.43 14.82 31.08
N LYS A 164 5.49 15.63 31.14
CA LYS A 164 6.25 15.79 32.39
C LYS A 164 5.39 16.34 33.52
N LYS A 165 4.60 17.37 33.26
CA LYS A 165 3.68 17.94 34.26
C LYS A 165 2.67 16.90 34.77
N TRP A 166 2.12 16.08 33.87
CA TRP A 166 1.21 15.01 34.24
C TRP A 166 1.94 13.93 35.07
N ALA A 167 3.13 13.49 34.63
CA ALA A 167 3.94 12.48 35.29
C ALA A 167 4.28 12.89 36.73
N ASP A 168 4.80 14.12 36.92
CA ASP A 168 5.13 14.67 38.24
C ASP A 168 3.90 14.68 39.17
N SER A 169 2.72 15.01 38.65
CA SER A 169 1.48 15.05 39.41
C SER A 169 0.93 13.67 39.79
N ASN A 170 1.37 12.62 39.08
CA ASN A 170 0.92 11.24 39.27
C ASN A 170 2.00 10.31 39.82
N GLY A 171 3.15 10.83 40.25
CA GLY A 171 4.22 10.07 40.90
C GLY A 171 5.10 9.28 39.93
N TYR A 172 5.13 9.66 38.65
CA TYR A 172 6.04 9.09 37.65
C TYR A 172 7.23 10.01 37.38
N SER A 173 8.32 9.43 36.90
CA SER A 173 9.48 10.17 36.40
C SER A 173 9.66 9.89 34.92
N LEU A 174 9.91 10.93 34.12
CA LEU A 174 10.34 10.80 32.73
C LEU A 174 11.86 10.66 32.66
N SER A 175 12.40 10.40 31.45
CA SER A 175 13.81 10.56 31.16
C SER A 175 14.27 11.99 31.53
N SER A 176 15.56 12.12 31.84
CA SER A 176 16.19 13.44 31.98
C SER A 176 16.62 14.05 30.64
N ASN A 177 16.54 13.32 29.56
CA ASN A 177 16.95 13.74 28.24
C ASN A 177 15.78 14.40 27.49
N ASN A 178 16.09 15.49 26.81
CA ASN A 178 15.20 16.02 25.80
C ASN A 178 15.31 15.22 24.50
N ASP A 179 14.27 15.31 23.70
CA ASP A 179 14.27 14.84 22.34
C ASP A 179 15.49 15.32 21.55
N THR A 180 15.94 14.57 20.58
CA THR A 180 17.09 14.87 19.75
C THR A 180 16.73 15.44 18.39
N GLY A 181 15.45 15.62 18.14
CA GLY A 181 14.87 16.17 16.91
C GLY A 181 13.63 17.01 17.17
N GLU A 182 12.67 16.91 16.24
CA GLU A 182 11.38 17.62 16.30
C GLU A 182 10.37 16.81 17.13
N GLY A 183 9.77 17.42 18.14
CA GLY A 183 8.74 16.76 18.97
C GLY A 183 7.45 16.48 18.21
N TRP A 184 6.73 15.46 18.61
CA TRP A 184 5.41 15.09 18.10
C TRP A 184 4.38 15.13 19.23
N GLY A 185 3.36 15.98 19.10
CA GLY A 185 2.26 16.06 20.06
C GLY A 185 1.25 14.93 19.88
N GLY A 186 0.82 14.29 20.97
CA GLY A 186 -0.27 13.30 20.97
C GLY A 186 0.12 11.86 21.28
N MET A 187 1.32 11.41 20.91
CA MET A 187 1.96 10.15 21.35
C MET A 187 3.15 10.47 22.23
N ARG A 188 3.82 9.46 22.75
CA ARG A 188 4.99 9.66 23.63
C ARG A 188 6.28 9.58 22.84
N ASP A 189 6.99 10.70 22.71
CA ASP A 189 8.31 10.76 22.07
C ASP A 189 9.31 9.89 22.83
N LEU A 190 9.93 8.94 22.14
CA LEU A 190 10.83 7.96 22.75
C LEU A 190 12.24 8.56 22.92
N ASP A 191 12.81 8.39 24.10
CA ASP A 191 14.18 8.80 24.36
C ASP A 191 15.18 7.84 23.73
N HIS A 192 15.64 8.11 22.52
CA HIS A 192 16.64 7.29 21.83
C HIS A 192 18.02 7.27 22.51
N LYS A 193 18.28 8.09 23.53
CA LYS A 193 19.46 7.97 24.40
C LYS A 193 19.29 6.88 25.45
N SER A 194 18.05 6.45 25.76
CA SER A 194 17.80 5.33 26.66
C SER A 194 18.33 4.03 26.07
N GLU A 195 19.15 3.32 26.87
CA GLU A 195 19.64 1.99 26.48
C GLU A 195 18.49 0.98 26.33
N ASN A 196 17.41 1.15 27.12
CA ASN A 196 16.22 0.32 27.03
C ASN A 196 15.48 0.54 25.70
N VAL A 197 15.24 1.79 25.28
CA VAL A 197 14.66 2.12 23.98
C VAL A 197 15.52 1.52 22.87
N GLN A 198 16.84 1.74 22.90
CA GLN A 198 17.74 1.20 21.88
C GLN A 198 17.71 -0.33 21.81
N LYS A 199 17.67 -1.01 22.97
CA LYS A 199 17.54 -2.47 23.05
C LYS A 199 16.25 -2.93 22.41
N ILE A 200 15.13 -2.31 22.77
CA ILE A 200 13.79 -2.70 22.29
C ILE A 200 13.65 -2.43 20.80
N VAL A 201 14.07 -1.27 20.31
CA VAL A 201 14.04 -0.95 18.87
C VAL A 201 14.88 -1.92 18.06
N LYS A 202 16.10 -2.25 18.50
CA LYS A 202 16.95 -3.26 17.82
C LYS A 202 16.27 -4.63 17.75
N ALA A 203 15.62 -5.07 18.83
CA ALA A 203 14.88 -6.31 18.87
C ALA A 203 13.65 -6.27 17.94
N TYR A 204 12.95 -5.13 17.88
CA TYR A 204 11.81 -4.94 16.98
C TYR A 204 12.23 -5.01 15.51
N LEU A 205 13.32 -4.36 15.13
CA LEU A 205 13.84 -4.42 13.77
C LEU A 205 14.34 -5.82 13.39
N ASP A 206 14.94 -6.56 14.33
CA ASP A 206 15.29 -7.97 14.13
C ASP A 206 14.04 -8.84 13.91
N PHE A 207 12.99 -8.61 14.71
CA PHE A 207 11.70 -9.28 14.54
C PHE A 207 11.10 -9.04 13.17
N LEU A 208 11.06 -7.79 12.72
CA LEU A 208 10.54 -7.44 11.40
C LEU A 208 11.29 -8.16 10.27
N LEU A 209 12.63 -8.13 10.28
CA LEU A 209 13.43 -8.73 9.20
C LEU A 209 13.50 -10.25 9.28
N ASN A 210 13.79 -10.81 10.47
CA ASN A 210 14.19 -12.20 10.61
C ASN A 210 13.04 -13.13 11.03
N ASP A 211 11.98 -12.58 11.62
CA ASP A 211 10.80 -13.36 12.04
C ASP A 211 9.63 -13.16 11.06
N LEU A 212 9.19 -11.93 10.81
CA LEU A 212 8.14 -11.64 9.85
C LEU A 212 8.62 -11.75 8.40
N GLY A 213 9.91 -11.47 8.12
CA GLY A 213 10.51 -11.68 6.81
C GLY A 213 10.49 -10.46 5.89
N TYR A 214 10.33 -9.26 6.41
CA TYR A 214 10.48 -8.02 5.65
C TYR A 214 11.87 -7.92 5.00
N THR A 215 11.97 -7.14 3.93
CA THR A 215 13.23 -6.94 3.19
C THR A 215 13.95 -5.66 3.60
N GLY A 216 13.22 -4.71 4.12
CA GLY A 216 13.74 -3.40 4.50
C GLY A 216 12.72 -2.54 5.22
N PHE A 217 13.08 -1.27 5.44
CA PHE A 217 12.33 -0.34 6.26
C PHE A 217 12.05 0.98 5.54
N ARG A 218 10.88 1.56 5.80
CA ARG A 218 10.61 2.98 5.71
C ARG A 218 10.50 3.51 7.14
N TYR A 219 11.40 4.38 7.53
CA TYR A 219 11.35 5.04 8.83
C TYR A 219 10.46 6.27 8.76
N ASP A 220 9.45 6.28 9.61
CA ASP A 220 8.51 7.38 9.80
C ASP A 220 9.18 8.53 10.55
N MET A 221 8.83 9.77 10.20
CA MET A 221 9.16 10.99 10.93
C MET A 221 10.61 11.06 11.45
N VAL A 222 11.58 10.82 10.54
CA VAL A 222 13.02 10.74 10.93
C VAL A 222 13.63 12.06 11.38
N LYS A 223 12.92 13.17 11.28
CA LYS A 223 13.33 14.45 11.88
C LYS A 223 13.09 14.49 13.39
N GLY A 224 12.29 13.60 13.93
CA GLY A 224 11.99 13.54 15.35
C GLY A 224 13.13 13.01 16.20
N TYR A 225 14.16 12.40 15.61
CA TYR A 225 15.35 11.95 16.36
C TYR A 225 16.61 12.04 15.50
N SER A 226 17.79 12.05 16.18
CA SER A 226 19.07 12.20 15.47
C SER A 226 19.30 11.07 14.46
N ALA A 227 19.76 11.43 13.26
CA ALA A 227 20.15 10.48 12.20
C ALA A 227 21.15 9.41 12.66
N SER A 228 21.95 9.69 13.68
CA SER A 228 22.89 8.72 14.27
C SER A 228 22.21 7.50 14.87
N TYR A 229 20.94 7.61 15.31
CA TYR A 229 20.17 6.47 15.80
C TYR A 229 19.69 5.60 14.64
N THR A 230 19.20 6.18 13.53
CA THR A 230 18.91 5.41 12.32
C THR A 230 20.16 4.65 11.84
N LYS A 231 21.32 5.31 11.84
CA LYS A 231 22.61 4.63 11.56
C LYS A 231 22.81 3.41 12.46
N MET A 232 22.75 3.61 13.78
CA MET A 232 22.96 2.55 14.76
C MET A 232 21.99 1.38 14.58
N TYR A 233 20.72 1.67 14.34
CA TYR A 233 19.68 0.67 14.11
C TYR A 233 19.92 -0.11 12.82
N ASN A 234 20.25 0.56 11.72
CA ASN A 234 20.57 -0.08 10.46
C ASN A 234 21.86 -0.92 10.54
N GLU A 235 22.89 -0.45 11.24
CA GLU A 235 24.12 -1.23 11.47
C GLU A 235 23.85 -2.51 12.28
N SER A 236 22.87 -2.47 13.19
CA SER A 236 22.43 -3.64 13.96
C SER A 236 21.58 -4.60 13.13
N ALA A 237 20.51 -4.10 12.50
CA ALA A 237 19.51 -4.90 11.80
C ALA A 237 19.97 -5.33 10.39
N LYS A 238 20.75 -4.51 9.71
CA LYS A 238 21.29 -4.73 8.35
C LYS A 238 20.21 -4.95 7.29
N PRO A 239 19.21 -4.04 7.17
CA PRO A 239 18.19 -4.15 6.15
C PRO A 239 18.82 -4.07 4.75
N LYS A 240 18.21 -4.75 3.77
CA LYS A 240 18.64 -4.63 2.37
C LYS A 240 18.27 -3.26 1.79
N PHE A 241 17.16 -2.70 2.24
CA PHE A 241 16.68 -1.37 1.86
C PHE A 241 16.28 -0.58 3.11
N SER A 242 16.65 0.70 3.13
CA SER A 242 16.25 1.63 4.18
C SER A 242 15.97 2.99 3.57
N VAL A 243 14.81 3.56 3.82
CA VAL A 243 14.42 4.90 3.39
C VAL A 243 13.78 5.67 4.54
N GLY A 244 14.15 6.93 4.71
CA GLY A 244 13.58 7.79 5.76
C GLY A 244 12.66 8.86 5.19
N GLU A 245 11.62 9.17 5.95
CA GLU A 245 10.77 10.32 5.71
C GLU A 245 11.40 11.57 6.35
N CYS A 246 12.23 12.25 5.57
CA CYS A 246 12.81 13.54 5.97
C CYS A 246 12.12 14.66 5.18
N TRP A 247 10.96 15.09 5.63
CA TRP A 247 10.14 16.08 4.91
C TRP A 247 10.67 17.50 5.13
N ASP A 248 11.60 17.91 4.26
CA ASP A 248 12.30 19.19 4.41
C ASP A 248 13.00 19.65 3.13
N SER A 249 13.84 20.66 3.25
CA SER A 249 14.75 21.15 2.22
C SER A 249 15.74 20.08 1.78
N SER A 250 16.26 20.17 0.57
CA SER A 250 17.27 19.23 0.06
C SER A 250 18.51 19.15 0.95
N ASN A 251 18.89 20.27 1.56
CA ASN A 251 20.06 20.31 2.45
C ASN A 251 19.79 19.56 3.77
N THR A 252 18.60 19.69 4.34
CA THR A 252 18.21 18.92 5.54
C THR A 252 18.17 17.43 5.21
N ILE A 253 17.53 17.04 4.09
CA ILE A 253 17.46 15.65 3.62
C ILE A 253 18.89 15.09 3.43
N LYS A 254 19.75 15.84 2.72
CA LYS A 254 21.15 15.47 2.53
C LYS A 254 21.89 15.27 3.86
N ASN A 255 21.76 16.21 4.79
CA ASN A 255 22.43 16.16 6.09
C ASN A 255 21.93 14.95 6.90
N TRP A 256 20.65 14.60 6.80
CA TRP A 256 20.11 13.41 7.41
C TRP A 256 20.72 12.13 6.79
N ILE A 257 20.76 12.02 5.44
CA ILE A 257 21.41 10.89 4.74
C ILE A 257 22.86 10.74 5.19
N ASP A 258 23.63 11.84 5.21
CA ASP A 258 25.02 11.83 5.64
C ASP A 258 25.15 11.47 7.13
N GLY A 259 24.26 11.96 7.98
CA GLY A 259 24.18 11.64 9.41
C GLY A 259 23.92 10.16 9.68
N THR A 260 23.21 9.46 8.78
CA THR A 260 23.08 7.99 8.84
C THR A 260 24.34 7.26 8.33
N SER A 261 25.41 7.97 7.95
CA SER A 261 26.56 7.43 7.20
C SER A 261 26.14 6.72 5.90
N LYS A 262 25.07 7.21 5.26
CA LYS A 262 24.49 6.64 4.03
C LYS A 262 23.99 5.19 4.19
N THR A 263 23.65 4.79 5.40
CA THR A 263 22.96 3.51 5.65
C THR A 263 21.49 3.57 5.34
N SER A 264 20.95 4.75 4.97
CA SER A 264 19.57 4.97 4.54
C SER A 264 19.52 5.93 3.36
N ALA A 265 18.59 5.69 2.45
CA ALA A 265 18.09 6.66 1.49
C ALA A 265 17.02 7.56 2.14
N ALA A 266 16.53 8.56 1.42
CA ALA A 266 15.41 9.37 1.85
C ALA A 266 14.43 9.64 0.69
N PHE A 267 13.17 9.93 1.00
CA PHE A 267 12.22 10.43 0.02
C PHE A 267 12.62 11.82 -0.49
N ASP A 268 12.60 11.99 -1.83
CA ASP A 268 12.93 13.26 -2.48
C ASP A 268 11.68 14.15 -2.57
N PHE A 269 11.37 14.86 -1.48
CA PHE A 269 10.23 15.79 -1.42
C PHE A 269 10.35 16.93 -2.43
N GLN A 270 11.57 17.35 -2.75
CA GLN A 270 11.77 18.45 -3.70
C GLN A 270 11.48 17.99 -5.15
N PHE A 271 11.69 16.72 -5.48
CA PHE A 271 11.26 16.13 -6.74
C PHE A 271 9.72 16.16 -6.87
N ARG A 272 9.03 15.74 -5.85
CA ARG A 272 7.57 15.81 -5.77
C ARG A 272 7.06 17.24 -5.96
N TYR A 273 7.67 18.23 -5.30
CA TYR A 273 7.28 19.63 -5.43
C TYR A 273 7.51 20.18 -6.83
N SER A 274 8.58 19.78 -7.52
CA SER A 274 8.82 20.18 -8.91
C SER A 274 7.70 19.71 -9.83
N ILE A 275 7.25 18.46 -9.70
CA ILE A 275 6.13 17.88 -10.47
C ILE A 275 4.81 18.60 -10.12
N ARG A 276 4.50 18.73 -8.84
CA ARG A 276 3.29 19.40 -8.38
C ARG A 276 3.22 20.85 -8.89
N ASN A 277 4.32 21.58 -8.84
CA ASN A 277 4.37 22.96 -9.33
C ASN A 277 4.17 23.01 -10.86
N ALA A 278 4.80 22.11 -11.62
CA ALA A 278 4.64 22.05 -13.06
C ALA A 278 3.16 21.84 -13.43
N ILE A 279 2.51 20.89 -12.82
CA ILE A 279 1.12 20.51 -13.09
C ILE A 279 0.15 21.58 -12.60
N ASN A 280 0.27 22.01 -11.34
CA ASN A 280 -0.70 22.89 -10.71
C ASN A 280 -0.66 24.32 -11.27
N ASN A 281 0.51 24.77 -11.77
CA ASN A 281 0.67 26.05 -12.45
C ASN A 281 0.48 25.95 -13.98
N GLY A 282 0.40 24.74 -14.54
CA GLY A 282 0.33 24.53 -15.99
C GLY A 282 1.57 25.04 -16.74
N ASP A 283 2.74 24.92 -16.12
CA ASP A 283 4.03 25.39 -16.65
C ASP A 283 5.10 24.31 -16.42
N TRP A 284 5.40 23.54 -17.46
CA TRP A 284 6.29 22.40 -17.37
C TRP A 284 7.77 22.77 -17.17
N THR A 285 8.13 24.06 -17.32
CA THR A 285 9.49 24.52 -17.00
C THR A 285 9.84 24.36 -15.51
N TYR A 286 8.84 24.19 -14.61
CA TYR A 286 9.10 23.96 -13.18
C TYR A 286 9.88 22.68 -12.91
N LEU A 287 9.83 21.67 -13.80
CA LEU A 287 10.64 20.45 -13.65
C LEU A 287 12.15 20.72 -13.71
N GLY A 288 12.56 21.83 -14.31
CA GLY A 288 13.96 22.27 -14.39
C GLY A 288 14.30 23.47 -13.51
N LYS A 289 13.50 23.76 -12.49
CA LYS A 289 13.69 24.91 -11.58
C LYS A 289 13.80 24.43 -10.12
N GLN A 290 14.36 25.29 -9.30
CA GLN A 290 14.29 25.14 -7.84
C GLN A 290 12.86 25.34 -7.33
N ASN A 291 12.50 24.60 -6.30
CA ASN A 291 11.34 24.88 -5.48
C ASN A 291 11.83 25.61 -4.21
N GLU A 292 11.46 26.87 -4.04
CA GLU A 292 11.84 27.69 -2.88
C GLU A 292 13.36 27.62 -2.55
N GLY A 293 14.19 27.72 -3.59
CA GLY A 293 15.64 27.63 -3.45
C GLY A 293 16.23 26.21 -3.38
N ASN A 294 15.40 25.17 -3.44
CA ASN A 294 15.82 23.79 -3.33
C ASN A 294 15.75 23.05 -4.68
N TRP A 295 16.82 22.34 -5.04
CA TRP A 295 16.81 21.37 -6.13
C TRP A 295 16.38 20.01 -5.63
N PRO A 296 15.71 19.16 -6.46
CA PRO A 296 15.56 17.73 -6.16
C PRO A 296 16.91 17.04 -5.92
N LEU A 297 16.93 16.01 -5.08
CA LEU A 297 18.14 15.17 -4.88
C LEU A 297 18.62 14.55 -6.21
N VAL A 298 17.68 14.21 -7.10
CA VAL A 298 17.98 13.69 -8.45
C VAL A 298 18.29 14.79 -9.47
N SER A 299 18.57 16.02 -9.05
CA SER A 299 18.98 17.09 -9.95
C SER A 299 20.49 17.10 -10.18
N ASN A 300 20.94 17.19 -11.44
CA ASN A 300 22.36 17.44 -11.76
C ASN A 300 22.90 18.74 -11.13
N ASN A 301 22.00 19.70 -10.85
CA ASN A 301 22.33 20.98 -10.21
C ASN A 301 22.47 20.84 -8.66
N TYR A 302 22.10 19.68 -8.09
CA TYR A 302 22.27 19.42 -6.67
C TYR A 302 23.45 18.50 -6.41
N GLN A 303 24.48 19.00 -5.73
CA GLN A 303 25.68 18.25 -5.36
C GLN A 303 26.30 17.45 -6.52
N SER A 304 26.21 17.97 -7.76
CA SER A 304 26.68 17.31 -8.98
C SER A 304 26.13 15.87 -9.19
N GLY A 305 24.90 15.63 -8.75
CA GLY A 305 24.22 14.33 -8.93
C GLY A 305 24.66 13.22 -7.98
N THR A 306 25.46 13.51 -6.94
CA THR A 306 26.04 12.46 -6.06
C THR A 306 25.02 11.81 -5.12
N TYR A 307 23.80 12.34 -5.03
CA TYR A 307 22.73 11.81 -4.17
C TYR A 307 21.66 11.01 -4.92
N PHE A 308 21.77 10.80 -6.23
CA PHE A 308 20.82 10.02 -7.01
C PHE A 308 20.57 8.63 -6.43
N GLN A 309 21.62 7.92 -6.01
CA GLN A 309 21.53 6.60 -5.38
C GLN A 309 20.59 6.59 -4.17
N TYR A 310 20.60 7.67 -3.39
CA TYR A 310 19.89 7.76 -2.10
C TYR A 310 18.55 8.49 -2.22
N ALA A 311 18.10 8.80 -3.42
CA ALA A 311 16.83 9.47 -3.67
C ALA A 311 15.75 8.44 -3.97
N VAL A 312 14.75 8.33 -3.12
CA VAL A 312 13.49 7.65 -3.43
C VAL A 312 12.51 8.71 -3.91
N THR A 313 12.27 8.70 -5.23
CA THR A 313 11.43 9.72 -5.90
C THR A 313 9.96 9.31 -5.87
N PHE A 314 9.06 10.27 -5.78
CA PHE A 314 7.61 10.03 -5.76
C PHE A 314 6.83 11.22 -6.28
N VAL A 315 5.57 11.02 -6.64
CA VAL A 315 4.63 12.07 -7.08
C VAL A 315 3.69 12.47 -5.95
N GLU A 316 3.00 11.51 -5.40
CA GLU A 316 2.10 11.64 -4.25
C GLU A 316 2.30 10.47 -3.29
N ASN A 317 1.88 10.67 -2.05
CA ASN A 317 1.82 9.66 -1.01
C ASN A 317 0.54 9.87 -0.17
N HIS A 318 0.37 9.05 0.87
CA HIS A 318 -0.77 9.08 1.78
C HIS A 318 -0.94 10.40 2.56
N ASP A 319 0.10 11.26 2.65
CA ASP A 319 0.04 12.57 3.31
C ASP A 319 -0.18 13.74 2.35
N THR A 320 0.13 13.56 1.08
CA THR A 320 0.05 14.63 0.08
C THR A 320 -1.14 14.50 -0.86
N GLU A 321 -1.83 13.37 -0.84
CA GLU A 321 -3.01 13.10 -1.65
C GLU A 321 -4.22 13.98 -1.29
N LYS A 322 -5.17 14.10 -2.20
CA LYS A 322 -6.44 14.79 -1.92
C LYS A 322 -7.27 13.97 -0.93
N ARG A 323 -7.57 14.56 0.23
CA ARG A 323 -8.51 14.06 1.24
C ARG A 323 -9.63 15.05 1.49
N SER A 324 -10.81 14.58 1.96
CA SER A 324 -11.97 15.44 2.17
C SER A 324 -11.80 16.46 3.28
N ASN A 325 -10.98 16.19 4.29
CA ASN A 325 -10.96 16.89 5.57
C ASN A 325 -9.63 17.59 5.88
N ALA A 326 -8.64 17.53 5.01
CA ALA A 326 -7.32 18.04 5.32
C ALA A 326 -6.75 18.91 4.19
N ALA A 327 -5.94 19.89 4.56
CA ALA A 327 -5.25 20.79 3.64
C ALA A 327 -4.00 20.07 3.06
N GLN A 328 -4.21 18.99 2.30
CA GLN A 328 -3.15 18.38 1.53
C GLN A 328 -2.80 19.23 0.32
N ASP A 329 -1.70 18.88 -0.31
CA ASP A 329 -1.16 19.60 -1.47
C ASP A 329 -1.03 18.66 -2.69
N PRO A 330 -2.15 18.10 -3.19
CA PRO A 330 -2.14 17.12 -4.26
C PRO A 330 -1.81 17.74 -5.62
N ILE A 331 -1.41 16.87 -6.57
CA ILE A 331 -1.50 17.20 -7.98
C ILE A 331 -2.99 17.29 -8.39
N LYS A 332 -3.31 18.24 -9.28
CA LYS A 332 -4.72 18.50 -9.65
C LYS A 332 -5.16 17.75 -10.91
N LYS A 333 -4.21 17.28 -11.73
CA LYS A 333 -4.42 16.62 -13.04
C LYS A 333 -3.11 16.00 -13.52
N ASP A 334 -3.10 15.50 -14.75
CA ASP A 334 -1.90 15.02 -15.45
C ASP A 334 -1.15 13.88 -14.73
N THR A 335 -1.87 13.04 -14.00
CA THR A 335 -1.30 11.93 -13.23
C THR A 335 -0.43 11.00 -14.09
N LEU A 336 -0.83 10.73 -15.34
CA LEU A 336 -0.02 9.92 -16.26
C LEU A 336 1.30 10.60 -16.62
N ALA A 337 1.29 11.88 -16.97
CA ALA A 337 2.50 12.63 -17.27
C ALA A 337 3.43 12.76 -16.05
N ALA A 338 2.86 12.91 -14.85
CA ALA A 338 3.61 12.91 -13.59
C ALA A 338 4.36 11.59 -13.37
N ASN A 339 3.66 10.46 -13.52
CA ASN A 339 4.28 9.13 -13.40
C ASN A 339 5.25 8.84 -14.55
N ALA A 340 5.00 9.36 -15.76
CA ALA A 340 5.95 9.24 -16.86
C ALA A 340 7.27 9.95 -16.53
N TYR A 341 7.22 11.17 -15.99
CA TYR A 341 8.45 11.83 -15.55
C TYR A 341 9.13 11.09 -14.39
N LEU A 342 8.36 10.67 -13.38
CA LEU A 342 8.86 9.86 -12.26
C LEU A 342 9.63 8.62 -12.74
N LEU A 343 9.01 7.84 -13.63
CA LEU A 343 9.54 6.55 -14.10
C LEU A 343 10.68 6.70 -15.13
N ALA A 344 10.82 7.87 -15.76
CA ALA A 344 11.95 8.14 -16.64
C ALA A 344 13.22 8.53 -15.87
N MET A 345 13.11 9.25 -14.76
CA MET A 345 14.25 9.85 -14.06
C MET A 345 15.08 8.84 -13.26
N PRO A 346 16.37 9.15 -12.97
CA PRO A 346 17.17 8.38 -12.02
C PRO A 346 16.57 8.46 -10.59
N GLY A 347 17.23 7.83 -9.62
CA GLY A 347 16.67 7.57 -8.31
C GLY A 347 15.80 6.31 -8.33
N THR A 348 15.25 5.94 -7.19
CA THR A 348 14.31 4.82 -7.10
C THR A 348 12.88 5.35 -7.10
N PRO A 349 12.10 5.14 -8.18
CA PRO A 349 10.74 5.63 -8.23
C PRO A 349 9.82 4.83 -7.30
N CYS A 350 8.99 5.55 -6.54
CA CYS A 350 7.92 5.02 -5.71
C CYS A 350 6.57 5.45 -6.30
N VAL A 351 5.82 4.50 -6.82
CA VAL A 351 4.48 4.72 -7.39
C VAL A 351 3.45 4.66 -6.26
N PHE A 352 2.46 5.54 -6.31
CA PHE A 352 1.39 5.60 -5.33
C PHE A 352 0.24 4.65 -5.69
N LEU A 353 -0.35 3.93 -4.73
CA LEU A 353 -1.38 2.92 -4.98
C LEU A 353 -2.60 3.47 -5.75
N LYS A 354 -3.07 4.69 -5.43
CA LYS A 354 -4.18 5.30 -6.20
C LYS A 354 -3.84 5.51 -7.67
N HIS A 355 -2.59 5.89 -7.97
CA HIS A 355 -2.14 6.03 -9.36
C HIS A 355 -2.07 4.66 -10.05
N TRP A 356 -1.56 3.64 -9.36
CA TRP A 356 -1.53 2.27 -9.86
C TRP A 356 -2.94 1.74 -10.14
N LYS A 357 -3.87 1.90 -9.23
CA LYS A 357 -5.27 1.48 -9.42
C LYS A 357 -5.94 2.18 -10.60
N GLY A 358 -5.69 3.48 -10.77
CA GLY A 358 -6.30 4.28 -11.84
C GLY A 358 -5.68 4.07 -13.21
N TYR A 359 -4.40 3.67 -13.30
CA TYR A 359 -3.62 3.67 -14.54
C TYR A 359 -2.66 2.47 -14.63
N LYS A 360 -3.15 1.30 -14.24
CA LYS A 360 -2.35 0.08 -14.08
C LYS A 360 -1.56 -0.28 -15.34
N GLN A 361 -2.24 -0.34 -16.48
CA GLN A 361 -1.63 -0.74 -17.74
C GLN A 361 -0.60 0.28 -18.23
N GLU A 362 -0.92 1.57 -18.14
CA GLU A 362 -0.05 2.64 -18.59
C GLU A 362 1.23 2.72 -17.73
N ILE A 363 1.08 2.63 -16.41
CA ILE A 363 2.21 2.62 -15.48
C ILE A 363 3.09 1.39 -15.72
N ALA A 364 2.50 0.21 -15.87
CA ALA A 364 3.24 -1.02 -16.18
C ALA A 364 4.01 -0.92 -17.50
N ASN A 365 3.41 -0.31 -18.52
CA ASN A 365 4.08 -0.07 -19.81
C ASN A 365 5.28 0.89 -19.66
N MET A 366 5.14 1.98 -18.88
CA MET A 366 6.25 2.90 -18.58
C MET A 366 7.39 2.18 -17.85
N VAL A 367 7.06 1.34 -16.85
CA VAL A 367 8.06 0.54 -16.12
C VAL A 367 8.74 -0.48 -17.04
N ALA A 368 8.00 -1.10 -17.96
CA ALA A 368 8.58 -2.02 -18.93
C ALA A 368 9.62 -1.31 -19.82
N VAL A 369 9.33 -0.08 -20.28
CA VAL A 369 10.30 0.72 -21.04
C VAL A 369 11.51 1.07 -20.17
N ARG A 370 11.34 1.53 -18.92
CA ARG A 370 12.42 1.81 -17.96
C ARG A 370 13.34 0.61 -17.80
N LYS A 371 12.75 -0.58 -17.53
CA LYS A 371 13.50 -1.82 -17.34
C LYS A 371 14.23 -2.25 -18.62
N ALA A 372 13.60 -2.15 -19.79
CA ALA A 372 14.19 -2.50 -21.07
C ALA A 372 15.39 -1.61 -21.43
N VAL A 373 15.26 -0.29 -21.21
CA VAL A 373 16.36 0.68 -21.38
C VAL A 373 17.47 0.45 -20.35
N GLY A 374 17.13 -0.12 -19.18
CA GLY A 374 18.09 -0.40 -18.10
C GLY A 374 18.40 0.82 -17.24
N ILE A 375 17.41 1.68 -16.99
CA ILE A 375 17.56 2.85 -16.13
C ILE A 375 17.64 2.40 -14.66
N SER A 376 18.63 2.92 -13.95
CA SER A 376 18.86 2.66 -12.52
C SER A 376 18.80 3.95 -11.69
N ASN A 377 18.95 3.79 -10.40
CA ASN A 377 18.99 4.93 -9.46
C ASN A 377 20.25 5.81 -9.63
N VAL A 378 21.25 5.38 -10.37
CA VAL A 378 22.48 6.15 -10.67
C VAL A 378 22.62 6.52 -12.15
N SER A 379 21.59 6.29 -12.96
CA SER A 379 21.55 6.68 -14.36
C SER A 379 21.74 8.20 -14.52
N THR A 380 22.41 8.60 -15.59
CA THR A 380 22.59 10.02 -15.94
C THR A 380 21.46 10.50 -16.83
N TYR A 381 21.18 11.78 -16.80
CA TYR A 381 20.19 12.40 -17.67
C TYR A 381 20.60 13.80 -18.12
N GLU A 382 20.02 14.25 -19.22
CA GLU A 382 20.20 15.60 -19.73
C GLU A 382 18.84 16.21 -20.09
N LYS A 383 18.68 17.51 -19.80
CA LYS A 383 17.55 18.28 -20.28
C LYS A 383 17.77 18.63 -21.75
N VAL A 384 16.90 18.14 -22.64
CA VAL A 384 16.97 18.38 -24.06
C VAL A 384 16.26 19.66 -24.46
N ALA A 385 15.03 19.85 -23.98
CA ALA A 385 14.21 21.01 -24.29
C ALA A 385 13.21 21.28 -23.18
N SER A 386 12.76 22.53 -23.05
CA SER A 386 11.63 22.87 -22.19
C SER A 386 11.00 24.20 -22.57
N ASP A 387 9.68 24.26 -22.51
CA ASP A 387 8.90 25.48 -22.49
C ASP A 387 7.69 25.30 -21.56
N LYS A 388 6.77 26.25 -21.58
CA LYS A 388 5.57 26.17 -20.74
C LYS A 388 4.71 24.94 -21.04
N ASN A 389 4.76 24.39 -22.27
CA ASN A 389 3.86 23.32 -22.72
C ASN A 389 4.48 21.93 -22.65
N TYR A 390 5.80 21.81 -22.54
CA TYR A 390 6.50 20.52 -22.42
C TYR A 390 7.84 20.64 -21.71
N TYR A 391 8.29 19.49 -21.21
CA TYR A 391 9.65 19.28 -20.69
C TYR A 391 10.19 17.97 -21.25
N VAL A 392 11.42 18.00 -21.75
CA VAL A 392 12.06 16.89 -22.46
C VAL A 392 13.38 16.53 -21.78
N VAL A 393 13.52 15.28 -21.39
CA VAL A 393 14.76 14.75 -20.83
C VAL A 393 15.20 13.50 -21.59
N GLU A 394 16.50 13.38 -21.82
CA GLU A 394 17.16 12.16 -22.26
C GLU A 394 17.80 11.50 -21.05
N VAL A 395 17.52 10.21 -20.84
CA VAL A 395 18.04 9.42 -19.71
C VAL A 395 18.81 8.23 -20.25
N ALA A 396 20.05 8.06 -19.79
CA ALA A 396 20.91 6.96 -20.22
C ALA A 396 20.70 5.73 -19.32
N GLY A 397 20.35 4.60 -19.90
CA GLY A 397 20.33 3.30 -19.23
C GLY A 397 21.49 2.41 -19.70
N SER A 398 21.58 1.22 -19.11
CA SER A 398 22.63 0.25 -19.46
C SER A 398 22.48 -0.37 -20.86
N ASN A 399 21.28 -0.36 -21.42
CA ASN A 399 20.93 -1.04 -22.68
C ASN A 399 20.59 -0.07 -23.82
N GLY A 400 20.36 1.21 -23.51
CA GLY A 400 19.94 2.22 -24.47
C GLY A 400 19.61 3.54 -23.78
N LYS A 401 18.86 4.39 -24.47
CA LYS A 401 18.45 5.69 -23.96
C LYS A 401 16.94 5.84 -24.03
N LEU A 402 16.38 6.59 -23.09
CA LEU A 402 14.98 7.02 -23.04
C LEU A 402 14.91 8.53 -23.25
N LEU A 403 14.13 8.98 -24.22
CA LEU A 403 13.70 10.36 -24.32
C LEU A 403 12.27 10.47 -23.80
N CYS A 404 12.12 11.11 -22.66
CA CYS A 404 10.83 11.35 -22.02
C CYS A 404 10.36 12.77 -22.35
N VAL A 405 9.19 12.86 -22.93
CA VAL A 405 8.49 14.12 -23.20
C VAL A 405 7.23 14.16 -22.36
N VAL A 406 7.09 15.18 -21.50
CA VAL A 406 5.88 15.39 -20.69
C VAL A 406 5.34 16.79 -20.89
N GLY A 407 4.04 16.94 -20.89
CA GLY A 407 3.35 18.23 -20.99
C GLY A 407 2.23 18.27 -22.01
N ASN A 408 1.51 19.38 -22.03
CA ASN A 408 0.28 19.56 -22.82
C ASN A 408 0.49 19.38 -24.33
N LYS A 409 1.71 19.54 -24.82
CA LYS A 409 2.09 19.37 -26.22
C LYS A 409 3.09 18.20 -26.43
N ALA A 410 3.12 17.24 -25.52
CA ALA A 410 3.99 16.08 -25.66
C ALA A 410 3.74 15.32 -26.97
N ASP A 411 2.49 15.17 -27.39
CA ASP A 411 2.11 14.45 -28.61
C ASP A 411 2.60 15.11 -29.91
N SER A 412 2.85 16.42 -29.88
CA SER A 412 3.34 17.18 -31.03
C SER A 412 4.86 17.33 -31.06
N TYR A 413 5.58 16.75 -30.09
CA TYR A 413 7.04 16.80 -30.07
C TYR A 413 7.64 15.83 -31.08
N GLU A 414 8.50 16.34 -31.95
CA GLU A 414 9.21 15.55 -32.92
C GLU A 414 10.60 15.16 -32.39
N ALA A 415 10.75 13.92 -32.02
CA ALA A 415 12.05 13.36 -31.69
C ALA A 415 12.89 13.23 -32.98
N GLY A 416 14.13 13.69 -32.98
CA GLY A 416 15.02 13.61 -34.15
C GLY A 416 15.27 12.18 -34.65
N SER A 417 16.00 12.06 -35.77
CA SER A 417 16.36 10.76 -36.32
C SER A 417 17.13 9.90 -35.29
N GLY A 418 16.81 8.60 -35.21
CA GLY A 418 17.43 7.67 -34.24
C GLY A 418 16.58 7.42 -32.99
N TRP A 419 15.50 8.15 -32.78
CA TRP A 419 14.51 7.91 -31.76
C TRP A 419 13.29 7.17 -32.32
N LYS A 420 12.84 6.14 -31.60
CA LYS A 420 11.66 5.33 -31.94
C LYS A 420 10.65 5.44 -30.82
N LYS A 421 9.38 5.72 -31.17
CA LYS A 421 8.30 5.80 -30.19
C LYS A 421 8.05 4.44 -29.57
N ALA A 422 8.09 4.36 -28.24
CA ALA A 422 7.82 3.15 -27.48
C ALA A 422 6.39 3.15 -26.92
N VAL A 423 6.05 4.12 -26.08
CA VAL A 423 4.71 4.27 -25.50
C VAL A 423 4.33 5.75 -25.44
N SER A 424 3.02 6.03 -25.41
CA SER A 424 2.48 7.37 -25.20
C SER A 424 1.11 7.29 -24.55
N GLY A 425 0.70 8.37 -23.94
CA GLY A 425 -0.61 8.57 -23.35
C GLY A 425 -0.88 10.03 -23.09
N TYR A 426 -1.85 10.32 -22.24
CA TYR A 426 -2.27 11.69 -21.97
C TYR A 426 -1.10 12.52 -21.43
N HIS A 427 -0.66 13.50 -22.24
CA HIS A 427 0.39 14.46 -21.94
C HIS A 427 1.80 13.84 -21.71
N TYR A 428 2.08 12.64 -22.28
CA TYR A 428 3.44 12.09 -22.28
C TYR A 428 3.73 11.25 -23.52
N VAL A 429 5.00 11.21 -23.90
CA VAL A 429 5.55 10.29 -24.91
C VAL A 429 6.92 9.81 -24.46
N TYR A 430 7.18 8.51 -24.62
CA TYR A 430 8.47 7.89 -24.48
C TYR A 430 9.01 7.46 -25.85
N TYR A 431 10.20 7.92 -26.17
CA TYR A 431 10.98 7.41 -27.31
C TYR A 431 12.22 6.69 -26.77
N VAL A 432 12.65 5.66 -27.47
CA VAL A 432 13.85 4.90 -27.13
C VAL A 432 14.87 4.95 -28.26
N SER A 433 16.15 4.85 -27.91
CA SER A 433 17.29 4.74 -28.83
C SER A 433 18.25 3.68 -28.32
N GLY A 434 18.90 2.94 -29.23
CA GLY A 434 19.79 1.82 -28.89
C GLY A 434 19.07 0.50 -28.62
N ILE A 435 17.74 0.51 -28.48
CA ILE A 435 16.88 -0.68 -28.40
C ILE A 435 15.70 -0.55 -29.36
N GLU A 436 15.10 -1.68 -29.74
CA GLU A 436 13.91 -1.70 -30.59
C GLU A 436 12.64 -1.73 -29.72
N PRO A 437 11.63 -0.86 -29.98
CA PRO A 437 10.35 -0.92 -29.27
C PRO A 437 9.68 -2.29 -29.28
N SER A 438 9.82 -3.03 -30.38
CA SER A 438 9.28 -4.40 -30.53
C SER A 438 9.95 -5.44 -29.63
N SER A 439 11.11 -5.14 -29.06
CA SER A 439 11.80 -6.02 -28.11
C SER A 439 11.33 -5.82 -26.66
N ILE A 440 10.54 -4.79 -26.40
CA ILE A 440 10.01 -4.48 -25.06
C ILE A 440 8.82 -5.40 -24.78
N VAL A 441 8.92 -6.16 -23.69
CA VAL A 441 7.83 -7.02 -23.23
C VAL A 441 6.94 -6.22 -22.28
N TYR A 442 5.73 -5.91 -22.75
CA TYR A 442 4.75 -5.20 -21.95
C TYR A 442 3.88 -6.19 -21.16
N PRO A 443 3.67 -5.99 -19.86
CA PRO A 443 2.73 -6.78 -19.09
C PRO A 443 1.32 -6.66 -19.65
N THR A 444 0.56 -7.75 -19.60
CA THR A 444 -0.86 -7.76 -19.93
C THR A 444 -1.63 -8.24 -18.71
N PHE A 445 -2.59 -7.46 -18.28
CA PHE A 445 -3.45 -7.80 -17.17
C PHE A 445 -4.75 -8.37 -17.69
N GLN A 446 -5.20 -9.48 -17.09
CA GLN A 446 -6.51 -10.01 -17.42
C GLN A 446 -7.58 -9.05 -16.90
N PRO A 447 -8.60 -8.71 -17.68
CA PRO A 447 -9.75 -8.01 -17.16
C PRO A 447 -10.32 -8.77 -15.96
N SER A 448 -10.70 -8.07 -14.91
CA SER A 448 -11.42 -8.71 -13.81
C SER A 448 -12.65 -9.42 -14.37
N SER A 449 -12.79 -10.71 -14.09
CA SER A 449 -13.98 -11.47 -14.41
C SER A 449 -15.14 -11.17 -13.47
N PHE A 450 -14.91 -10.28 -12.51
CA PHE A 450 -15.91 -9.88 -11.54
C PHE A 450 -17.03 -9.07 -12.21
N VAL A 451 -18.25 -9.50 -11.98
CA VAL A 451 -19.45 -8.77 -12.40
C VAL A 451 -20.04 -8.11 -11.16
N LYS A 452 -20.18 -6.79 -11.20
CA LYS A 452 -20.87 -6.04 -10.14
C LYS A 452 -22.23 -6.64 -9.84
N TYR A 453 -22.56 -6.73 -8.59
CA TYR A 453 -23.87 -7.22 -8.15
C TYR A 453 -24.35 -6.47 -6.92
N ASP A 454 -25.68 -6.47 -6.74
CA ASP A 454 -26.29 -5.86 -5.57
C ASP A 454 -26.53 -6.89 -4.49
N ILE A 455 -26.37 -6.47 -3.26
CA ILE A 455 -26.81 -7.18 -2.05
C ILE A 455 -27.91 -6.38 -1.37
N THR A 456 -28.85 -7.09 -0.76
CA THR A 456 -29.94 -6.50 0.02
C THR A 456 -29.78 -6.89 1.48
N VAL A 457 -29.72 -5.89 2.34
CA VAL A 457 -29.66 -6.08 3.79
C VAL A 457 -30.99 -5.71 4.42
N ASN A 458 -31.57 -6.65 5.15
CA ASN A 458 -32.87 -6.57 5.78
C ASN A 458 -32.71 -6.64 7.30
N VAL A 459 -33.25 -5.68 8.05
CA VAL A 459 -33.13 -5.60 9.50
C VAL A 459 -34.49 -5.56 10.15
N ASN A 460 -34.71 -6.48 11.08
CA ASN A 460 -35.90 -6.50 11.93
C ASN A 460 -35.55 -6.01 13.34
N VAL A 461 -36.36 -5.10 13.86
CA VAL A 461 -36.17 -4.43 15.15
C VAL A 461 -37.28 -4.71 16.17
N ASP A 462 -38.14 -5.68 15.87
CA ASP A 462 -39.34 -5.97 16.70
C ASP A 462 -38.97 -6.33 18.14
N GLN A 463 -37.89 -7.11 18.34
CA GLN A 463 -37.45 -7.55 19.66
C GLN A 463 -37.00 -6.39 20.56
N VAL A 464 -36.43 -5.34 19.97
CA VAL A 464 -35.89 -4.18 20.68
C VAL A 464 -36.86 -3.00 20.70
N GLY A 465 -37.96 -3.08 19.95
CA GLY A 465 -39.02 -2.08 19.93
C GLY A 465 -38.59 -0.73 19.34
N TRP A 466 -37.57 -0.71 18.45
CA TRP A 466 -37.17 0.54 17.83
C TRP A 466 -38.20 1.01 16.81
N SER A 467 -38.54 2.28 16.86
CA SER A 467 -39.50 2.89 15.93
C SER A 467 -38.88 3.29 14.59
N SER A 468 -37.57 3.24 14.48
CA SER A 468 -36.82 3.53 13.28
C SER A 468 -35.43 2.93 13.39
N VAL A 469 -34.78 2.72 12.23
CA VAL A 469 -33.41 2.24 12.16
C VAL A 469 -32.62 3.04 11.13
N ASN A 470 -31.37 3.37 11.49
CA ASN A 470 -30.37 3.95 10.62
C ASN A 470 -29.32 2.89 10.33
N PHE A 471 -28.85 2.83 9.09
CA PHE A 471 -27.74 1.98 8.67
C PHE A 471 -26.51 2.86 8.49
N TRP A 472 -25.53 2.70 9.36
CA TRP A 472 -24.20 3.23 9.17
C TRP A 472 -23.35 2.17 8.49
N THR A 473 -22.66 2.53 7.41
CA THR A 473 -21.87 1.58 6.62
C THR A 473 -20.45 2.06 6.42
N TRP A 474 -19.53 1.10 6.30
CA TRP A 474 -18.16 1.34 5.88
C TRP A 474 -17.66 0.11 5.11
N GLY A 475 -16.47 0.23 4.52
CA GLY A 475 -15.90 -0.82 3.68
C GLY A 475 -16.12 -0.57 2.20
N GLY A 476 -15.55 -1.43 1.36
CA GLY A 476 -15.55 -1.26 -0.08
C GLY A 476 -14.74 -0.04 -0.55
N ASP A 477 -14.99 0.41 -1.75
CA ASP A 477 -14.33 1.58 -2.36
C ASP A 477 -14.98 2.93 -1.96
N GLY A 478 -15.87 2.93 -0.99
CA GLY A 478 -16.64 4.10 -0.57
C GLY A 478 -17.73 4.55 -1.57
N SER A 479 -17.96 3.79 -2.64
CA SER A 479 -18.96 4.09 -3.67
C SER A 479 -20.31 3.44 -3.42
N HIS A 480 -20.53 2.86 -2.22
CA HIS A 480 -21.81 2.23 -1.87
C HIS A 480 -22.95 3.24 -1.91
N THR A 481 -24.04 2.83 -2.54
CA THR A 481 -25.28 3.59 -2.55
C THR A 481 -26.31 2.86 -1.71
N PRO A 482 -27.01 3.55 -0.82
CA PRO A 482 -26.90 4.98 -0.55
C PRO A 482 -25.64 5.32 0.23
N LYS A 483 -25.13 6.54 -0.02
CA LYS A 483 -24.01 7.06 0.76
C LYS A 483 -24.50 7.34 2.18
N ASN A 484 -23.70 6.95 3.18
CA ASN A 484 -23.88 7.48 4.51
C ASN A 484 -23.64 8.99 4.49
N GLY A 485 -24.47 9.75 5.14
CA GLY A 485 -24.15 11.12 5.49
C GLY A 485 -23.12 11.14 6.65
N ASN A 486 -23.45 11.91 7.70
CA ASN A 486 -22.73 11.83 8.98
C ASN A 486 -23.29 10.70 9.84
N TRP A 487 -22.53 10.27 10.85
CA TRP A 487 -23.06 9.38 11.90
C TRP A 487 -24.39 9.94 12.45
N PRO A 488 -25.41 9.14 12.60
CA PRO A 488 -25.47 7.68 12.56
C PRO A 488 -25.89 7.08 11.21
N GLY A 489 -25.68 7.74 10.11
CA GLY A 489 -26.12 7.34 8.80
C GLY A 489 -27.56 7.78 8.50
N ASP A 490 -28.04 7.44 7.30
CA ASP A 490 -29.37 7.80 6.87
C ASP A 490 -30.42 6.85 7.45
N LYS A 491 -31.58 7.41 7.80
CA LYS A 491 -32.73 6.64 8.25
C LYS A 491 -33.27 5.79 7.10
N VAL A 492 -33.34 4.48 7.32
CA VAL A 492 -33.95 3.56 6.35
C VAL A 492 -35.46 3.61 6.48
N THR A 493 -36.13 3.98 5.40
CA THR A 493 -37.60 4.10 5.32
C THR A 493 -38.25 3.02 4.48
N THR A 494 -37.49 2.37 3.59
CA THR A 494 -37.98 1.26 2.78
C THR A 494 -38.18 0.03 3.65
N THR A 495 -39.33 -0.59 3.56
CA THR A 495 -39.63 -1.82 4.30
C THR A 495 -40.18 -2.89 3.39
N THR A 496 -39.94 -4.16 3.75
CA THR A 496 -40.53 -5.34 3.12
C THR A 496 -41.14 -6.25 4.19
N THR A 497 -42.13 -7.06 3.81
CA THR A 497 -42.73 -8.04 4.72
C THR A 497 -42.35 -9.45 4.28
N VAL A 498 -41.63 -10.18 5.13
CA VAL A 498 -41.23 -11.58 4.88
C VAL A 498 -41.47 -12.39 6.16
N GLY A 499 -42.10 -13.54 6.03
CA GLY A 499 -42.41 -14.41 7.17
C GLY A 499 -43.32 -13.78 8.23
N GLY A 500 -44.16 -12.82 7.83
CA GLY A 500 -45.07 -12.10 8.74
C GLY A 500 -44.37 -11.01 9.58
N LYS A 501 -43.10 -10.73 9.35
CA LYS A 501 -42.34 -9.66 10.01
C LYS A 501 -42.05 -8.52 9.05
N THR A 502 -41.91 -7.30 9.59
CA THR A 502 -41.52 -6.11 8.85
C THR A 502 -40.00 -5.94 8.93
N TRP A 503 -39.36 -5.76 7.78
CA TRP A 503 -37.90 -5.61 7.64
C TRP A 503 -37.59 -4.25 7.05
N TYR A 504 -36.74 -3.48 7.67
CA TYR A 504 -36.12 -2.31 7.07
C TYR A 504 -35.08 -2.78 6.06
N THR A 505 -35.18 -2.30 4.82
CA THR A 505 -34.50 -2.89 3.67
C THR A 505 -33.69 -1.86 2.92
N GLN A 506 -32.43 -2.18 2.62
CA GLN A 506 -31.53 -1.33 1.84
C GLN A 506 -30.69 -2.19 0.91
N THR A 507 -30.41 -1.66 -0.29
CA THR A 507 -29.58 -2.34 -1.30
C THR A 507 -28.24 -1.63 -1.45
N TYR A 508 -27.17 -2.41 -1.58
CA TYR A 508 -25.80 -1.95 -1.76
C TYR A 508 -25.17 -2.68 -2.93
N THR A 509 -24.30 -1.99 -3.69
CA THR A 509 -23.62 -2.58 -4.83
C THR A 509 -22.23 -3.07 -4.40
N ILE A 510 -21.91 -4.31 -4.69
CA ILE A 510 -20.56 -4.87 -4.60
C ILE A 510 -19.87 -4.61 -5.94
N ASN A 511 -18.83 -3.77 -5.92
CA ASN A 511 -18.18 -3.24 -7.13
C ASN A 511 -16.95 -4.03 -7.57
N GLU A 512 -16.29 -4.73 -6.66
CA GLU A 512 -15.08 -5.52 -6.88
C GLU A 512 -15.18 -6.89 -6.22
N GLU A 513 -14.35 -7.84 -6.60
CA GLU A 513 -14.39 -9.23 -6.11
C GLU A 513 -14.19 -9.32 -4.58
N ASP A 514 -13.37 -8.44 -4.03
CA ASP A 514 -13.05 -8.40 -2.60
C ASP A 514 -13.78 -7.27 -1.86
N ASP A 515 -14.76 -6.65 -2.52
CA ASP A 515 -15.59 -5.61 -1.91
C ASP A 515 -16.60 -6.23 -0.93
N ALA A 516 -16.80 -5.56 0.21
CA ALA A 516 -17.75 -5.96 1.23
C ALA A 516 -18.29 -4.74 1.96
N VAL A 517 -19.48 -4.82 2.51
CA VAL A 517 -20.09 -3.73 3.28
C VAL A 517 -20.21 -4.15 4.73
N SER A 518 -19.73 -3.32 5.63
CA SER A 518 -19.88 -3.50 7.07
C SER A 518 -20.92 -2.52 7.65
N PHE A 519 -21.56 -2.87 8.74
CA PHE A 519 -22.72 -2.14 9.27
C PHE A 519 -22.65 -1.95 10.77
N VAL A 520 -23.17 -0.81 11.23
CA VAL A 520 -23.79 -0.62 12.56
C VAL A 520 -25.24 -0.19 12.34
N PHE A 521 -26.16 -0.86 12.99
CA PHE A 521 -27.57 -0.46 13.04
C PHE A 521 -27.83 0.33 14.31
N SER A 522 -28.53 1.44 14.19
CA SER A 522 -28.83 2.31 15.34
C SER A 522 -30.16 3.03 15.20
N THR A 523 -30.60 3.68 16.27
CA THR A 523 -31.70 4.63 16.17
C THR A 523 -31.21 5.96 15.60
N GLY A 524 -32.14 6.88 15.25
CA GLY A 524 -31.83 8.18 14.63
C GLY A 524 -30.89 9.09 15.41
N SER A 525 -30.65 8.81 16.70
CA SER A 525 -29.65 9.52 17.52
C SER A 525 -28.28 8.85 17.56
N GLY A 526 -28.13 7.67 16.91
CA GLY A 526 -26.92 6.85 17.00
C GLY A 526 -26.79 6.03 18.28
N SER A 527 -27.74 6.16 19.22
CA SER A 527 -27.82 5.37 20.44
C SER A 527 -29.31 5.14 20.79
N PRO A 528 -29.69 3.92 21.13
CA PRO A 528 -28.91 2.70 21.19
C PRO A 528 -28.43 2.23 19.80
N GLN A 529 -27.37 1.41 19.79
CA GLN A 529 -26.76 0.84 18.58
C GLN A 529 -26.43 -0.64 18.74
N THR A 530 -26.13 -1.32 17.61
CA THR A 530 -25.65 -2.70 17.61
C THR A 530 -24.13 -2.79 17.70
N VAL A 531 -23.64 -4.02 17.91
CA VAL A 531 -22.27 -4.40 17.56
C VAL A 531 -22.06 -4.24 16.07
N ASP A 532 -20.79 -4.22 15.64
CA ASP A 532 -20.40 -4.20 14.24
C ASP A 532 -20.81 -5.52 13.55
N VAL A 533 -21.32 -5.39 12.34
CA VAL A 533 -21.57 -6.50 11.42
C VAL A 533 -20.62 -6.34 10.24
N ALA A 534 -19.59 -7.16 10.19
CA ALA A 534 -18.49 -6.98 9.25
C ALA A 534 -18.66 -7.79 7.96
N ASP A 535 -18.06 -7.27 6.87
CA ASP A 535 -17.75 -7.97 5.61
C ASP A 535 -18.94 -8.69 4.95
N VAL A 536 -20.07 -8.02 4.85
CA VAL A 536 -21.28 -8.55 4.20
C VAL A 536 -21.14 -8.47 2.69
N THR A 537 -21.21 -9.62 2.02
CA THR A 537 -21.07 -9.77 0.56
C THR A 537 -22.28 -10.43 -0.11
N THR A 538 -23.34 -10.75 0.64
CA THR A 538 -24.55 -11.43 0.13
C THR A 538 -25.79 -10.84 0.78
N ASP A 539 -26.96 -11.15 0.22
CA ASP A 539 -28.26 -10.79 0.83
C ASP A 539 -28.33 -11.31 2.27
N LYS A 540 -28.78 -10.47 3.19
CA LYS A 540 -28.86 -10.77 4.61
C LYS A 540 -30.19 -10.38 5.24
N TYR A 541 -30.59 -11.18 6.24
CA TYR A 541 -31.67 -10.90 7.16
C TYR A 541 -31.10 -10.93 8.59
N TYR A 542 -31.19 -9.79 9.26
CA TYR A 542 -30.66 -9.61 10.61
C TYR A 542 -31.77 -9.28 11.58
N GLU A 543 -31.86 -9.98 12.70
CA GLU A 543 -32.71 -9.62 13.85
C GLU A 543 -31.85 -8.99 14.94
N ILE A 544 -32.21 -7.80 15.39
CA ILE A 544 -31.55 -7.17 16.53
C ILE A 544 -32.05 -7.83 17.81
N SER A 545 -31.15 -8.49 18.54
CA SER A 545 -31.43 -9.19 19.78
C SER A 545 -31.58 -8.23 20.95
N THR A 546 -32.35 -8.61 21.97
CA THR A 546 -32.36 -7.92 23.26
C THR A 546 -31.09 -8.10 24.09
N SER A 547 -30.26 -9.12 23.73
CA SER A 547 -28.96 -9.34 24.37
C SER A 547 -27.95 -8.28 23.95
N LYS A 548 -27.05 -7.94 24.87
CA LYS A 548 -26.00 -6.94 24.67
C LYS A 548 -24.62 -7.53 24.93
N ASP A 549 -23.59 -6.87 24.41
CA ASP A 549 -22.19 -7.15 24.72
C ASP A 549 -21.71 -6.40 25.98
N GLY A 550 -20.39 -6.47 26.24
CA GLY A 550 -19.75 -5.76 27.36
C GLY A 550 -19.80 -4.23 27.28
N ASP A 551 -19.93 -3.69 26.07
CA ASP A 551 -20.03 -2.26 25.79
C ASP A 551 -21.47 -1.75 25.72
N ASN A 552 -22.44 -2.55 26.17
CA ASN A 552 -23.85 -2.24 26.13
C ASN A 552 -24.47 -2.09 24.73
N LYS A 553 -23.82 -2.64 23.69
CA LYS A 553 -24.29 -2.67 22.31
C LYS A 553 -25.15 -3.91 22.07
N TYR A 554 -26.22 -3.78 21.29
CA TYR A 554 -27.12 -4.89 20.98
C TYR A 554 -26.46 -5.90 20.04
N LYS A 555 -26.61 -7.20 20.33
CA LYS A 555 -26.16 -8.27 19.44
C LYS A 555 -27.07 -8.40 18.22
N VAL A 556 -26.50 -8.83 17.11
CA VAL A 556 -27.19 -9.04 15.84
C VAL A 556 -27.19 -10.54 15.51
N ASN A 557 -28.36 -11.07 15.25
CA ASN A 557 -28.53 -12.48 14.83
C ASN A 557 -28.70 -12.54 13.32
N ASP A 558 -27.83 -13.27 12.64
CA ASP A 558 -28.01 -13.61 11.21
C ASP A 558 -29.06 -14.72 11.10
N VAL A 559 -30.23 -14.35 10.59
CA VAL A 559 -31.37 -15.25 10.37
C VAL A 559 -31.63 -15.49 8.88
N THR A 560 -30.66 -15.22 8.04
CA THR A 560 -30.76 -15.32 6.58
C THR A 560 -31.25 -16.69 6.12
N SER A 561 -30.78 -17.76 6.73
CA SER A 561 -31.21 -19.12 6.39
C SER A 561 -32.71 -19.37 6.58
N THR A 562 -33.36 -18.62 7.48
CA THR A 562 -34.79 -18.74 7.78
C THR A 562 -35.66 -17.95 6.80
N TYR A 563 -35.18 -16.77 6.37
CA TYR A 563 -35.99 -15.82 5.61
C TYR A 563 -35.60 -15.67 4.14
N ALA A 564 -34.40 -16.08 3.75
CA ALA A 564 -33.99 -16.09 2.35
C ALA A 564 -34.70 -17.20 1.57
N THR A 565 -35.95 -16.97 1.22
CA THR A 565 -36.79 -17.95 0.48
C THR A 565 -36.68 -17.81 -1.03
N GLY A 566 -35.84 -16.95 -1.56
CA GLY A 566 -35.83 -16.60 -2.98
C GLY A 566 -34.48 -16.68 -3.64
N ILE A 567 -34.47 -17.29 -4.80
CA ILE A 567 -33.37 -17.33 -5.75
C ILE A 567 -33.29 -16.00 -6.46
N ARG A 568 -32.12 -15.35 -6.47
CA ARG A 568 -31.84 -14.28 -7.43
C ARG A 568 -31.81 -14.85 -8.84
N GLN A 569 -32.63 -14.28 -9.72
CA GLN A 569 -32.43 -14.40 -11.16
C GLN A 569 -31.16 -13.60 -11.48
N VAL A 570 -30.07 -14.29 -11.83
CA VAL A 570 -28.86 -13.63 -12.33
C VAL A 570 -29.20 -13.05 -13.70
N ILE A 571 -29.47 -11.75 -13.78
CA ILE A 571 -29.53 -11.04 -15.05
C ILE A 571 -28.08 -10.89 -15.51
N ILE A 572 -27.68 -11.71 -16.46
CA ILE A 572 -26.42 -11.56 -17.18
C ILE A 572 -26.70 -10.50 -18.25
N GLU A 573 -26.41 -9.23 -17.93
CA GLU A 573 -26.43 -8.20 -18.96
C GLU A 573 -25.29 -8.47 -19.96
N ASN A 574 -25.65 -8.37 -21.24
CA ASN A 574 -24.80 -8.64 -22.40
C ASN A 574 -23.46 -7.90 -22.34
N SER A 575 -22.37 -8.63 -22.16
CA SER A 575 -21.07 -8.26 -22.67
C SER A 575 -20.42 -9.47 -23.30
N GLU A 576 -20.29 -9.42 -24.62
CA GLU A 576 -19.54 -10.29 -25.52
C GLU A 576 -19.78 -11.81 -25.40
N LEU A 577 -20.13 -12.41 -26.50
CA LEU A 577 -20.34 -13.83 -26.80
C LEU A 577 -19.34 -14.76 -26.07
N ARG A 578 -19.66 -15.18 -24.87
CA ARG A 578 -18.97 -16.27 -24.17
C ARG A 578 -19.90 -17.45 -23.97
N GLU A 579 -19.38 -18.62 -24.29
CA GLU A 579 -20.07 -19.89 -24.10
C GLU A 579 -20.42 -20.10 -22.62
N VAL A 580 -21.70 -20.15 -22.27
CA VAL A 580 -22.21 -20.44 -20.93
C VAL A 580 -22.50 -21.92 -20.80
N LYS A 581 -21.80 -22.61 -19.88
CA LYS A 581 -21.96 -24.04 -19.63
C LYS A 581 -22.83 -24.31 -18.40
N VAL A 582 -23.77 -25.21 -18.54
CA VAL A 582 -24.70 -25.63 -17.49
C VAL A 582 -24.44 -27.09 -17.14
N TYR A 583 -24.25 -27.37 -15.89
CA TYR A 583 -23.96 -28.71 -15.36
C TYR A 583 -24.99 -29.10 -14.29
N THR A 584 -25.19 -30.39 -14.12
CA THR A 584 -25.84 -30.98 -12.93
C THR A 584 -24.93 -30.82 -11.70
N LEU A 585 -25.49 -31.01 -10.50
CA LEU A 585 -24.69 -30.97 -9.24
C LEU A 585 -23.59 -32.04 -9.19
N ASP A 586 -23.77 -33.15 -9.90
CA ASP A 586 -22.77 -34.22 -10.04
C ASP A 586 -21.76 -33.98 -11.17
N GLY A 587 -21.75 -32.78 -11.77
CA GLY A 587 -20.74 -32.33 -12.73
C GLY A 587 -21.00 -32.71 -14.19
N ARG A 588 -22.15 -33.27 -14.54
CA ARG A 588 -22.49 -33.61 -15.91
C ARG A 588 -22.95 -32.38 -16.69
N LEU A 589 -22.32 -32.07 -17.83
CA LEU A 589 -22.73 -31.00 -18.74
C LEU A 589 -24.11 -31.29 -19.34
N ILE A 590 -25.04 -30.37 -19.16
CA ILE A 590 -26.41 -30.45 -19.72
C ILE A 590 -26.54 -29.63 -21.00
N ARG A 591 -25.92 -28.43 -21.00
CA ARG A 591 -26.10 -27.45 -22.07
C ARG A 591 -24.88 -26.52 -22.14
N SER A 592 -24.59 -26.09 -23.38
CA SER A 592 -23.70 -24.96 -23.66
C SER A 592 -24.44 -24.01 -24.60
N VAL A 593 -24.47 -22.72 -24.25
CA VAL A 593 -25.14 -21.66 -25.03
C VAL A 593 -24.24 -20.44 -25.16
N GLN A 594 -24.42 -19.69 -26.23
CA GLN A 594 -23.66 -18.47 -26.50
C GLN A 594 -24.25 -17.22 -25.82
N ASN A 595 -25.45 -17.34 -25.22
CA ASN A 595 -26.15 -16.25 -24.55
C ASN A 595 -26.60 -16.70 -23.15
N GLY A 596 -26.21 -15.93 -22.12
CA GLY A 596 -26.50 -16.24 -20.73
C GLY A 596 -27.99 -16.30 -20.37
N THR A 597 -28.83 -15.54 -21.05
CA THR A 597 -30.30 -15.55 -20.84
C THR A 597 -30.95 -16.88 -21.25
N ASP A 598 -30.34 -17.63 -22.18
CA ASP A 598 -30.83 -18.91 -22.65
C ASP A 598 -30.31 -20.10 -21.85
N ALA A 599 -29.34 -19.87 -20.96
CA ALA A 599 -28.67 -20.93 -20.23
C ALA A 599 -29.62 -21.79 -19.38
N ILE A 600 -30.60 -21.18 -18.75
CA ILE A 600 -31.54 -21.83 -17.84
C ILE A 600 -32.94 -22.00 -18.43
N ASN A 601 -33.24 -21.40 -19.59
CA ASN A 601 -34.55 -21.48 -20.23
C ASN A 601 -34.90 -22.92 -20.60
N GLY A 602 -36.08 -23.39 -20.19
CA GLY A 602 -36.59 -24.73 -20.49
C GLY A 602 -35.89 -25.88 -19.73
N LEU A 603 -35.07 -25.59 -18.74
CA LEU A 603 -34.57 -26.61 -17.82
C LEU A 603 -35.70 -27.07 -16.87
N LYS A 604 -35.71 -28.35 -16.51
CA LYS A 604 -36.58 -28.86 -15.47
C LYS A 604 -36.27 -28.25 -14.11
N LYS A 605 -37.28 -28.16 -13.24
CA LYS A 605 -37.07 -27.76 -11.84
C LYS A 605 -35.95 -28.57 -11.22
N GLY A 606 -34.96 -27.89 -10.66
CA GLY A 606 -33.77 -28.54 -10.09
C GLY A 606 -32.64 -27.57 -9.80
N VAL A 607 -31.53 -28.10 -9.30
CA VAL A 607 -30.34 -27.35 -8.99
C VAL A 607 -29.25 -27.65 -10.02
N TYR A 608 -28.66 -26.62 -10.56
CA TYR A 608 -27.66 -26.68 -11.65
C TYR A 608 -26.42 -25.84 -11.28
N ILE A 609 -25.29 -26.11 -11.93
CA ILE A 609 -24.11 -25.26 -11.89
C ILE A 609 -23.99 -24.54 -13.22
N VAL A 610 -24.08 -23.23 -13.23
CA VAL A 610 -23.98 -22.38 -14.41
C VAL A 610 -22.72 -21.51 -14.27
N ASN A 611 -21.74 -21.69 -15.13
CA ASN A 611 -20.42 -21.02 -15.04
C ASN A 611 -19.82 -21.07 -13.62
N GLY A 612 -19.83 -22.27 -12.99
CA GLY A 612 -19.29 -22.47 -11.65
C GLY A 612 -20.20 -22.02 -10.49
N LYS A 613 -21.36 -21.39 -10.78
CA LYS A 613 -22.30 -20.92 -9.75
C LYS A 613 -23.52 -21.85 -9.63
N LYS A 614 -23.96 -22.08 -8.40
CA LYS A 614 -25.17 -22.89 -8.11
C LYS A 614 -26.43 -22.07 -8.45
N VAL A 615 -27.26 -22.58 -9.37
CA VAL A 615 -28.51 -21.97 -9.81
C VAL A 615 -29.64 -22.96 -9.58
N VAL A 616 -30.78 -22.51 -9.06
CA VAL A 616 -31.95 -23.33 -8.86
C VAL A 616 -33.03 -22.88 -9.87
N VAL A 617 -33.52 -23.80 -10.69
CA VAL A 617 -34.66 -23.62 -11.59
C VAL A 617 -35.90 -24.09 -10.85
N LYS A 618 -36.89 -23.20 -10.68
CA LYS A 618 -38.18 -23.47 -9.99
C LYS A 618 -39.21 -24.04 -10.90
#